data_5703e5bbce01a515b812fedcb2b9e373
#
_entry.id   5703e5bbce01a515b812fedcb2b9e373
#
_cell.length_a   1.000
_cell.length_b   1.000
_cell.length_c   1.000
_cell.angle_alpha   90.00
_cell.angle_beta   90.00
_cell.angle_gamma   90.00
#
_symmetry.space_group_name_H-M   'P 1'
#
loop_
_entity.id
_entity.type
_entity.pdbx_description
1 polymer ?
#
loop_
_entity_poly.entity_id
_entity_poly.type
_entity_poly.pdbx_seq_one_letter_code
_entity_poly.pdbx_strand_id
1 'polypeptide(L)'
;ATASCINTTDSRNKNIVGLEVKADAPIPERLRRCYTSEGFEDTDITYKADTSSDEITHHYMHLLVAHEFLGCEDPEYDLLLKTAATNTMNHIIDNGYLLRDATGKPTTWAKWCEEYFNTGMGWADACLNAGEVLMYLRVTMHLTGEEGKFQKAFDELCEKGYNPFKVGEMDY
;
A
#
# COMPACT_ATOMS: atom_id res chain seq x y z
N ALA A 1 6.38 2.68 -1.93
CA ALA A 1 6.20 2.96 -0.50
C ALA A 1 5.35 4.21 -0.37
N THR A 2 4.15 4.08 0.17
CA THR A 2 3.32 5.21 0.57
C THR A 2 3.93 5.79 1.84
N ALA A 3 4.89 6.69 1.70
CA ALA A 3 5.34 7.47 2.84
C ALA A 3 4.36 8.62 3.02
N SER A 4 3.58 8.60 4.09
CA SER A 4 2.85 9.78 4.50
C SER A 4 3.86 10.76 5.10
N CYS A 5 4.07 11.89 4.45
CA CYS A 5 4.92 12.93 4.98
C CYS A 5 4.13 13.78 5.97
N ILE A 6 4.68 13.92 7.17
CA ILE A 6 4.08 14.71 8.24
C ILE A 6 4.96 15.92 8.46
N ASN A 7 4.43 17.11 8.29
CA ASN A 7 5.12 18.34 8.66
C ASN A 7 5.14 18.45 10.19
N THR A 8 6.32 18.29 10.80
CA THR A 8 6.51 18.33 12.25
C THR A 8 6.46 19.71 12.85
N THR A 9 6.57 20.77 12.04
CA THR A 9 6.46 22.16 12.51
C THR A 9 5.00 22.58 12.71
N ASP A 10 4.06 21.87 12.09
CA ASP A 10 2.63 22.11 12.31
C ASP A 10 2.21 21.64 13.70
N SER A 11 1.71 22.59 14.51
CA SER A 11 1.28 22.30 15.88
C SER A 11 0.18 21.25 15.99
N ARG A 12 -0.58 21.01 14.93
CA ARG A 12 -1.60 19.97 14.84
C ARG A 12 -1.01 18.57 14.85
N ASN A 13 0.23 18.42 14.37
CA ASN A 13 0.94 17.14 14.28
C ASN A 13 1.69 16.76 15.58
N LYS A 14 1.80 17.68 16.55
CA LYS A 14 2.49 17.43 17.82
C LYS A 14 1.80 16.39 18.71
N ASN A 15 0.54 16.10 18.45
CA ASN A 15 -0.26 15.14 19.22
C ASN A 15 -0.38 13.76 18.57
N ILE A 16 0.36 13.49 17.48
CA ILE A 16 0.44 12.16 16.92
C ILE A 16 1.41 11.33 17.76
N VAL A 17 0.96 11.02 18.97
CA VAL A 17 1.68 10.20 19.95
C VAL A 17 1.74 8.76 19.42
N GLY A 18 2.94 8.21 19.29
CA GLY A 18 3.15 6.80 18.91
C GLY A 18 3.64 6.58 17.49
N LEU A 19 3.76 7.61 16.66
CA LEU A 19 4.51 7.50 15.42
C LEU A 19 6.01 7.58 15.75
N GLU A 20 6.70 6.44 15.76
CA GLU A 20 8.17 6.45 15.65
C GLU A 20 8.55 7.02 14.29
N VAL A 21 8.63 8.32 14.23
CA VAL A 21 9.30 9.00 13.13
C VAL A 21 10.77 8.71 13.34
N LYS A 22 11.32 7.79 12.56
CA LYS A 22 12.76 7.57 12.53
C LYS A 22 13.40 8.78 11.86
N ALA A 23 13.71 9.78 12.68
CA ALA A 23 14.39 11.01 12.25
C ALA A 23 15.71 10.75 11.51
N ASP A 24 16.27 9.56 11.66
CA ASP A 24 17.59 9.16 11.13
C ASP A 24 17.50 8.40 9.80
N ALA A 25 16.32 8.05 9.31
CA ALA A 25 16.22 7.40 8.01
C ALA A 25 16.33 8.47 6.90
N PRO A 26 17.28 8.34 5.96
CA PRO A 26 17.41 9.31 4.88
C PRO A 26 16.12 9.35 4.07
N ILE A 27 15.55 10.54 3.89
CA ILE A 27 14.42 10.74 3.01
C ILE A 27 14.82 10.27 1.61
N PRO A 28 14.11 9.30 0.99
CA PRO A 28 14.43 8.86 -0.35
C PRO A 28 14.50 10.06 -1.30
N GLU A 29 15.52 10.12 -2.15
CA GLU A 29 15.76 11.23 -3.08
C GLU A 29 14.52 11.59 -3.91
N ARG A 30 13.71 10.58 -4.25
CA ARG A 30 12.45 10.77 -4.97
C ARG A 30 11.43 11.58 -4.18
N LEU A 31 11.30 11.34 -2.87
CA LEU A 31 10.40 12.10 -2.00
C LEU A 31 10.94 13.50 -1.77
N ARG A 32 12.25 13.64 -1.59
CA ARG A 32 12.91 14.93 -1.46
C ARG A 32 12.60 15.85 -2.64
N ARG A 33 12.69 15.34 -3.88
CA ARG A 33 12.38 16.12 -5.09
C ARG A 33 10.93 16.60 -5.14
N CYS A 34 9.97 15.76 -4.73
CA CYS A 34 8.57 16.16 -4.71
C CYS A 34 8.34 17.33 -3.76
N TYR A 35 8.94 17.31 -2.58
CA TYR A 35 8.68 18.31 -1.54
C TYR A 35 9.49 19.59 -1.73
N THR A 36 10.74 19.51 -2.17
CA THR A 36 11.56 20.70 -2.46
C THR A 36 11.03 21.51 -3.64
N SER A 37 10.40 20.85 -4.63
CA SER A 37 9.73 21.56 -5.74
C SER A 37 8.49 22.34 -5.31
N GLU A 38 7.89 21.98 -4.18
CA GLU A 38 6.71 22.66 -3.59
C GLU A 38 7.09 23.72 -2.54
N GLY A 39 8.38 23.99 -2.35
CA GLY A 39 8.85 25.04 -1.44
C GLY A 39 8.98 24.64 0.02
N PHE A 40 9.00 23.34 0.32
CA PHE A 40 9.33 22.84 1.65
C PHE A 40 10.84 22.67 1.82
N GLU A 41 11.39 23.11 2.94
CA GLU A 41 12.79 22.84 3.28
C GLU A 41 12.97 21.42 3.79
N ASP A 42 14.10 20.78 3.46
CA ASP A 42 14.44 19.39 3.82
C ASP A 42 14.33 19.09 5.34
N THR A 43 14.50 20.11 6.18
CA THR A 43 14.48 19.99 7.64
C THR A 43 13.07 19.89 8.24
N ASP A 44 12.04 20.21 7.45
CA ASP A 44 10.64 20.28 7.93
C ASP A 44 9.83 19.04 7.60
N ILE A 45 10.44 18.10 6.86
CA ILE A 45 9.74 16.92 6.37
C ILE A 45 10.24 15.67 7.09
N THR A 46 9.34 15.03 7.80
CA THR A 46 9.56 13.70 8.32
C THR A 46 8.57 12.75 7.68
N TYR A 47 8.94 11.50 7.52
CA TYR A 47 8.04 10.49 6.99
C TYR A 47 7.89 9.33 7.97
N LYS A 48 6.69 8.76 7.99
CA LYS A 48 6.43 7.51 8.69
C LYS A 48 7.05 6.38 7.88
N ALA A 49 8.01 5.66 8.45
CA ALA A 49 8.69 4.55 7.79
C ALA A 49 7.88 3.24 7.83
N ASP A 50 6.72 3.25 8.47
CA ASP A 50 5.85 2.09 8.63
C ASP A 50 4.44 2.40 8.12
N THR A 51 3.72 1.37 7.67
CA THR A 51 2.34 1.46 7.20
C THR A 51 1.58 0.18 7.52
N SER A 52 0.26 0.22 7.41
CA SER A 52 -0.63 -0.92 7.64
C SER A 52 -1.32 -1.37 6.35
N SER A 53 -1.96 -2.54 6.40
CA SER A 53 -2.83 -3.02 5.33
C SER A 53 -3.98 -2.07 5.07
N ASP A 54 -4.57 -1.48 6.12
CA ASP A 54 -5.65 -0.48 6.01
C ASP A 54 -5.23 0.74 5.21
N GLU A 55 -4.03 1.28 5.45
CA GLU A 55 -3.50 2.43 4.72
C GLU A 55 -3.31 2.10 3.23
N ILE A 56 -2.88 0.88 2.91
CA ILE A 56 -2.77 0.42 1.52
C ILE A 56 -4.16 0.20 0.90
N THR A 57 -5.12 -0.30 1.65
CA THR A 57 -6.52 -0.42 1.21
C THR A 57 -7.09 0.93 0.83
N HIS A 58 -6.93 1.94 1.68
CA HIS A 58 -7.35 3.30 1.35
C HIS A 58 -6.63 3.87 0.13
N HIS A 59 -5.33 3.58 -0.02
CA HIS A 59 -4.58 3.99 -1.21
C HIS A 59 -5.20 3.41 -2.48
N TYR A 60 -5.49 2.09 -2.53
CA TYR A 60 -6.11 1.46 -3.69
C TYR A 60 -7.53 1.95 -3.97
N MET A 61 -8.33 2.18 -2.92
CA MET A 61 -9.66 2.79 -3.07
C MET A 61 -9.57 4.20 -3.68
N HIS A 62 -8.61 5.03 -3.25
CA HIS A 62 -8.40 6.34 -3.85
C HIS A 62 -7.95 6.26 -5.31
N LEU A 63 -7.04 5.32 -5.66
CA LEU A 63 -6.62 5.12 -7.03
C LEU A 63 -7.81 4.76 -7.93
N LEU A 64 -8.67 3.84 -7.48
CA LEU A 64 -9.87 3.44 -8.22
C LEU A 64 -10.83 4.62 -8.42
N VAL A 65 -11.20 5.30 -7.34
CA VAL A 65 -12.14 6.43 -7.40
C VAL A 65 -11.58 7.57 -8.26
N ALA A 66 -10.30 7.90 -8.11
CA ALA A 66 -9.67 8.95 -8.91
C ALA A 66 -9.61 8.58 -10.40
N HIS A 67 -9.35 7.32 -10.72
CA HIS A 67 -9.40 6.84 -12.10
C HIS A 67 -10.79 6.98 -12.72
N GLU A 68 -11.83 6.52 -12.02
CA GLU A 68 -13.21 6.54 -12.52
C GLU A 68 -13.75 7.96 -12.73
N PHE A 69 -13.40 8.89 -11.84
CA PHE A 69 -13.95 10.24 -11.88
C PHE A 69 -13.09 11.28 -12.59
N LEU A 70 -11.78 11.11 -12.63
CA LEU A 70 -10.84 12.09 -13.16
C LEU A 70 -9.98 11.58 -14.31
N GLY A 71 -9.76 10.25 -14.40
CA GLY A 71 -8.83 9.67 -15.36
C GLY A 71 -9.24 9.91 -16.82
N CYS A 72 -10.54 9.95 -17.12
CA CYS A 72 -11.01 10.23 -18.48
C CYS A 72 -10.87 11.71 -18.87
N GLU A 73 -10.74 12.61 -17.92
CA GLU A 73 -10.60 14.06 -18.17
C GLU A 73 -9.13 14.49 -18.26
N ASP A 74 -8.23 13.77 -17.58
CA ASP A 74 -6.79 14.06 -17.54
C ASP A 74 -5.96 12.78 -17.78
N PRO A 75 -5.55 12.53 -19.02
CA PRO A 75 -4.75 11.33 -19.34
C PRO A 75 -3.38 11.27 -18.67
N GLU A 76 -2.76 12.42 -18.36
CA GLU A 76 -1.47 12.46 -17.66
C GLU A 76 -1.66 12.04 -16.19
N TYR A 77 -2.71 12.53 -15.56
CA TYR A 77 -3.08 12.12 -14.21
C TYR A 77 -3.46 10.64 -14.15
N ASP A 78 -4.23 10.15 -15.12
CA ASP A 78 -4.57 8.73 -15.23
C ASP A 78 -3.34 7.83 -15.34
N LEU A 79 -2.35 8.23 -16.12
CA LEU A 79 -1.08 7.53 -16.23
C LEU A 79 -0.34 7.45 -14.89
N LEU A 80 -0.38 8.51 -14.08
CA LEU A 80 0.19 8.51 -12.73
C LEU A 80 -0.52 7.52 -11.82
N LEU A 81 -1.86 7.45 -11.85
CA LEU A 81 -2.64 6.50 -11.07
C LEU A 81 -2.31 5.05 -11.43
N LYS A 82 -2.28 4.73 -12.73
CA LYS A 82 -1.89 3.41 -13.25
C LYS A 82 -0.48 3.02 -12.84
N THR A 83 0.44 3.97 -12.95
CA THR A 83 1.84 3.77 -12.54
C THR A 83 1.96 3.49 -11.03
N ALA A 84 1.21 4.22 -10.21
CA ALA A 84 1.20 4.03 -8.77
C ALA A 84 0.64 2.64 -8.40
N ALA A 85 -0.49 2.23 -8.98
CA ALA A 85 -1.07 0.91 -8.78
C ALA A 85 -0.10 -0.21 -9.17
N THR A 86 0.47 -0.13 -10.38
CA THR A 86 1.41 -1.11 -10.92
C THR A 86 2.66 -1.24 -10.03
N ASN A 87 3.28 -0.13 -9.66
CA ASN A 87 4.50 -0.13 -8.86
C ASN A 87 4.26 -0.72 -7.47
N THR A 88 3.15 -0.35 -6.83
CA THR A 88 2.80 -0.86 -5.51
C THR A 88 2.51 -2.36 -5.57
N MET A 89 1.73 -2.83 -6.55
CA MET A 89 1.40 -4.25 -6.66
C MET A 89 2.63 -5.10 -7.03
N ASN A 90 3.47 -4.62 -7.94
CA ASN A 90 4.73 -5.28 -8.25
C ASN A 90 5.62 -5.40 -7.02
N HIS A 91 5.74 -4.32 -6.24
CA HIS A 91 6.52 -4.35 -5.01
C HIS A 91 6.00 -5.42 -4.03
N ILE A 92 4.69 -5.51 -3.83
CA ILE A 92 4.06 -6.50 -2.95
C ILE A 92 4.34 -7.92 -3.44
N ILE A 93 4.11 -8.21 -4.72
CA ILE A 93 4.35 -9.54 -5.31
C ILE A 93 5.84 -9.92 -5.24
N ASP A 94 6.73 -9.02 -5.68
CA ASP A 94 8.17 -9.30 -5.78
C ASP A 94 8.84 -9.46 -4.39
N ASN A 95 8.18 -9.01 -3.32
CA ASN A 95 8.60 -9.20 -1.95
C ASN A 95 7.83 -10.31 -1.20
N GLY A 96 7.17 -11.22 -1.91
CA GLY A 96 6.46 -12.34 -1.31
C GLY A 96 5.24 -11.92 -0.49
N TYR A 97 4.48 -10.98 -1.02
CA TYR A 97 3.29 -10.40 -0.38
C TYR A 97 3.56 -9.68 0.95
N LEU A 98 4.70 -8.99 0.99
CA LEU A 98 5.09 -8.09 2.07
C LEU A 98 5.31 -6.69 1.52
N LEU A 99 4.86 -5.68 2.25
CA LEU A 99 5.31 -4.32 1.99
C LEU A 99 6.60 -4.06 2.77
N ARG A 100 7.60 -3.51 2.09
CA ARG A 100 8.87 -3.12 2.71
C ARG A 100 8.99 -1.61 2.75
N ASP A 101 9.56 -1.12 3.85
CA ASP A 101 9.88 0.29 4.02
C ASP A 101 11.05 0.73 3.11
N ALA A 102 11.41 2.02 3.15
CA ALA A 102 12.51 2.57 2.38
C ALA A 102 13.88 1.98 2.74
N THR A 103 14.01 1.30 3.89
CA THR A 103 15.24 0.63 4.34
C THR A 103 15.28 -0.85 3.91
N GLY A 104 14.23 -1.34 3.25
CA GLY A 104 14.06 -2.73 2.83
C GLY A 104 13.55 -3.66 3.92
N LYS A 105 13.17 -3.16 5.10
CA LYS A 105 12.58 -3.98 6.16
C LYS A 105 11.08 -4.16 5.91
N PRO A 106 10.51 -5.34 6.22
CA PRO A 106 9.06 -5.49 6.22
C PRO A 106 8.41 -4.50 7.19
N THR A 107 7.29 -3.91 6.75
CA THR A 107 6.45 -3.09 7.63
C THR A 107 5.83 -3.96 8.73
N THR A 108 5.31 -3.32 9.77
CA THR A 108 4.74 -4.06 10.90
C THR A 108 3.45 -4.79 10.51
N TRP A 109 2.57 -4.15 9.76
CA TRP A 109 1.20 -4.62 9.54
C TRP A 109 0.83 -4.91 8.08
N ALA A 110 1.51 -4.29 7.10
CA ALA A 110 1.18 -4.49 5.68
C ALA A 110 1.80 -5.80 5.15
N LYS A 111 1.20 -6.91 5.52
CA LYS A 111 1.65 -8.27 5.22
C LYS A 111 0.46 -9.14 4.82
N TRP A 112 0.59 -9.81 3.68
CA TRP A 112 -0.46 -10.63 3.08
C TRP A 112 0.03 -12.04 2.73
N CYS A 113 1.10 -12.53 3.39
CA CYS A 113 1.69 -13.85 3.16
C CYS A 113 1.22 -14.89 4.20
N GLU A 114 1.27 -16.16 3.81
CA GLU A 114 0.89 -17.28 4.67
C GLU A 114 1.67 -17.31 5.98
N GLU A 115 2.97 -16.99 5.93
CA GLU A 115 3.82 -16.98 7.13
C GLU A 115 3.30 -16.00 8.18
N TYR A 116 2.80 -14.84 7.74
CA TYR A 116 2.20 -13.88 8.65
C TYR A 116 0.86 -14.37 9.18
N PHE A 117 0.00 -14.94 8.35
CA PHE A 117 -1.30 -15.47 8.75
C PHE A 117 -1.21 -16.62 9.76
N ASN A 118 -0.11 -17.37 9.75
CA ASN A 118 0.16 -18.41 10.72
C ASN A 118 0.73 -17.89 12.05
N THR A 119 0.92 -16.58 12.21
CA THR A 119 1.28 -15.99 13.50
C THR A 119 0.02 -15.68 14.33
N GLY A 120 0.15 -15.61 15.66
CA GLY A 120 -0.97 -15.24 16.52
C GLY A 120 -1.56 -13.84 16.24
N MET A 121 -0.75 -12.92 15.69
CA MET A 121 -1.22 -11.59 15.28
C MET A 121 -1.87 -11.62 13.91
N GLY A 122 -1.26 -12.30 12.94
CA GLY A 122 -1.76 -12.35 11.57
C GLY A 122 -3.02 -13.20 11.41
N TRP A 123 -3.25 -14.15 12.33
CA TRP A 123 -4.43 -15.02 12.25
C TRP A 123 -5.73 -14.26 12.43
N ALA A 124 -5.77 -13.28 13.31
CA ALA A 124 -6.99 -12.50 13.57
C ALA A 124 -7.47 -11.72 12.34
N ASP A 125 -6.53 -11.22 11.53
CA ASP A 125 -6.82 -10.37 10.37
C ASP A 125 -6.66 -11.14 9.02
N ALA A 126 -6.36 -12.44 9.07
CA ALA A 126 -6.03 -13.23 7.89
C ALA A 126 -7.09 -13.16 6.79
N CYS A 127 -8.38 -13.29 7.16
CA CYS A 127 -9.47 -13.24 6.19
C CYS A 127 -9.60 -11.85 5.55
N LEU A 128 -9.43 -10.77 6.33
CA LEU A 128 -9.48 -9.41 5.84
C LEU A 128 -8.30 -9.15 4.90
N ASN A 129 -7.09 -9.42 5.35
CA ASN A 129 -5.87 -9.19 4.58
C ASN A 129 -5.83 -10.04 3.29
N ALA A 130 -6.34 -11.27 3.33
CA ALA A 130 -6.48 -12.09 2.13
C ALA A 130 -7.42 -11.45 1.10
N GLY A 131 -8.56 -10.92 1.54
CA GLY A 131 -9.50 -10.18 0.68
C GLY A 131 -8.90 -8.88 0.13
N GLU A 132 -8.15 -8.16 0.94
CA GLU A 132 -7.49 -6.90 0.57
C GLU A 132 -6.51 -7.09 -0.60
N VAL A 133 -5.59 -8.06 -0.51
CA VAL A 133 -4.60 -8.28 -1.58
C VAL A 133 -5.25 -8.73 -2.88
N LEU A 134 -6.33 -9.51 -2.84
CA LEU A 134 -7.11 -9.86 -4.02
C LEU A 134 -7.78 -8.62 -4.62
N MET A 135 -8.29 -7.72 -3.78
CA MET A 135 -8.85 -6.45 -4.23
C MET A 135 -7.78 -5.57 -4.89
N TYR A 136 -6.57 -5.46 -4.31
CA TYR A 136 -5.48 -4.68 -4.93
C TYR A 136 -5.11 -5.19 -6.32
N LEU A 137 -5.04 -6.52 -6.49
CA LEU A 137 -4.81 -7.14 -7.79
C LEU A 137 -5.92 -6.80 -8.79
N ARG A 138 -7.18 -6.89 -8.38
CA ARG A 138 -8.33 -6.55 -9.22
C ARG A 138 -8.35 -5.08 -9.61
N VAL A 139 -8.10 -4.18 -8.68
CA VAL A 139 -8.01 -2.74 -8.96
C VAL A 139 -6.85 -2.45 -9.91
N THR A 140 -5.68 -3.06 -9.71
CA THR A 140 -4.54 -2.87 -10.63
C THR A 140 -4.88 -3.31 -12.04
N MET A 141 -5.47 -4.50 -12.21
CA MET A 141 -5.89 -4.99 -13.53
C MET A 141 -6.95 -4.09 -14.17
N HIS A 142 -7.90 -3.61 -13.39
CA HIS A 142 -8.96 -2.72 -13.87
C HIS A 142 -8.38 -1.38 -14.38
N LEU A 143 -7.52 -0.75 -13.59
CA LEU A 143 -6.92 0.52 -13.96
C LEU A 143 -6.03 0.41 -15.21
N THR A 144 -5.24 -0.65 -15.28
CA THR A 144 -4.19 -0.78 -16.30
C THR A 144 -4.63 -1.50 -17.56
N GLY A 145 -5.64 -2.35 -17.46
CA GLY A 145 -5.98 -3.32 -18.49
C GLY A 145 -4.94 -4.46 -18.64
N GLU A 146 -3.95 -4.52 -17.76
CA GLU A 146 -2.91 -5.56 -17.76
C GLU A 146 -3.33 -6.73 -16.87
N GLU A 147 -3.56 -7.89 -17.48
CA GLU A 147 -3.93 -9.11 -16.73
C GLU A 147 -2.68 -9.96 -16.39
N GLY A 148 -1.93 -10.38 -17.30
CA GLY A 148 -0.68 -11.14 -17.26
C GLY A 148 -0.20 -11.59 -15.87
N LYS A 149 0.78 -10.89 -15.31
CA LYS A 149 1.37 -11.17 -13.99
C LYS A 149 0.34 -11.07 -12.86
N PHE A 150 -0.57 -10.10 -12.93
CA PHE A 150 -1.53 -9.82 -11.86
C PHE A 150 -2.64 -10.86 -11.81
N GLN A 151 -3.14 -11.32 -12.96
CA GLN A 151 -4.12 -12.40 -13.01
C GLN A 151 -3.51 -13.71 -12.50
N LYS A 152 -2.27 -14.02 -12.91
CA LYS A 152 -1.55 -15.19 -12.40
C LYS A 152 -1.42 -15.16 -10.88
N ALA A 153 -1.00 -14.02 -10.32
CA ALA A 153 -0.88 -13.85 -8.88
C ALA A 153 -2.24 -13.99 -8.17
N PHE A 154 -3.31 -13.45 -8.75
CA PHE A 154 -4.66 -13.59 -8.24
C PHE A 154 -5.11 -15.06 -8.18
N ASP A 155 -4.90 -15.80 -9.27
CA ASP A 155 -5.29 -17.21 -9.37
C ASP A 155 -4.48 -18.06 -8.37
N GLU A 156 -3.17 -17.85 -8.25
CA GLU A 156 -2.30 -18.53 -7.27
C GLU A 156 -2.76 -18.29 -5.83
N LEU A 157 -3.16 -17.06 -5.49
CA LEU A 157 -3.68 -16.75 -4.15
C LEU A 157 -5.05 -17.40 -3.91
N CYS A 158 -5.94 -17.41 -4.92
CA CYS A 158 -7.22 -18.10 -4.83
C CYS A 158 -7.05 -19.62 -4.62
N GLU A 159 -6.10 -20.25 -5.31
CA GLU A 159 -5.76 -21.67 -5.12
C GLU A 159 -5.25 -21.95 -3.70
N LYS A 160 -4.56 -21.00 -3.08
CA LYS A 160 -4.11 -21.04 -1.69
C LYS A 160 -5.22 -20.76 -0.66
N GLY A 161 -6.42 -20.47 -1.10
CA GLY A 161 -7.57 -20.26 -0.22
C GLY A 161 -7.81 -18.81 0.21
N TYR A 162 -7.19 -17.84 -0.46
CA TYR A 162 -7.40 -16.40 -0.18
C TYR A 162 -8.77 -15.88 -0.61
N ASN A 163 -9.60 -16.69 -1.24
CA ASN A 163 -10.90 -16.27 -1.73
C ASN A 163 -11.87 -15.96 -0.56
N PRO A 164 -12.28 -14.70 -0.34
CA PRO A 164 -13.12 -14.32 0.79
C PRO A 164 -14.55 -14.87 0.72
N PHE A 165 -14.98 -15.32 -0.46
CA PHE A 165 -16.34 -15.87 -0.64
C PHE A 165 -16.52 -17.29 -0.09
N LYS A 166 -15.45 -17.97 0.32
CA LYS A 166 -15.55 -19.25 1.05
C LYS A 166 -15.75 -19.09 2.55
N VAL A 167 -15.73 -17.88 3.07
CA VAL A 167 -15.94 -17.60 4.51
C VAL A 167 -17.36 -17.97 4.97
N GLY A 168 -18.32 -18.14 4.06
CA GLY A 168 -19.69 -18.59 4.38
C GLY A 168 -19.84 -20.06 4.77
N GLU A 169 -18.79 -20.87 4.70
CA GLU A 169 -18.79 -22.28 5.11
C GLU A 169 -18.12 -22.52 6.48
N MET A 170 -17.67 -21.47 7.16
CA MET A 170 -17.22 -21.63 8.55
C MET A 170 -18.44 -21.62 9.47
N ASP A 171 -18.78 -22.78 10.01
CA ASP A 171 -19.70 -22.91 11.14
C ASP A 171 -19.15 -22.14 12.33
N TYR A 172 -19.88 -21.13 12.79
CA TYR A 172 -19.60 -20.40 14.02
C TYR A 172 -20.04 -21.20 15.24
#